data_ac84f4b4904b6e927055caecb397bb04
#
_entry.id   ac84f4b4904b6e927055caecb397bb04
#
_cell.length_a   1.000
_cell.length_b   1.000
_cell.length_c   1.000
_cell.angle_alpha   90.00
_cell.angle_beta   90.00
_cell.angle_gamma   90.00
#
_symmetry.space_group_name_H-M   'P 1'
#
loop_
_entity.id
_entity.type
_entity.pdbx_description
1 polymer ?
#
loop_
_entity_poly.entity_id
_entity_poly.type
_entity_poly.pdbx_seq_one_letter_code
_entity_poly.pdbx_strand_id
1 'polypeptide(L)'
;LTKPLRGVNVFSKLVAGPISHTAAAFCRWSASANADRTGHPRTPGFGNPTGGEYQVLPPLKPDSILRDRYRVLETVGQGGMGSIYRSEDLRLAGRFCALKEVQIDTNSSEDQQQQARDQFHREASVLARLDHPNLPKVSDFFNDGNRDFLVMDFVPGTDLRAKVEEAKSQGKFVPERQVLNWAAQLCDALIYLHSQQPPVLHRDIKPANIKLTPDGIIKLVDFGLVKLMVPDDARTVTILQGRGTALYTPLEQYGGDTGHTDPRSDSYSLGATLYHLLTNQPPAEAKSRFLQPAQLVPPRTLNPSLSLRTEQAVLWAMSMHPDDIAH
;
A
#
# COMPACT_ATOMS: atom_id res chain seq x y z
N LEU A 1 11.50 30.55 -6.51
CA LEU A 1 11.03 30.51 -5.11
C LEU A 1 9.81 29.60 -5.07
N THR A 2 10.05 28.29 -5.04
CA THR A 2 9.02 27.23 -4.95
C THR A 2 8.70 26.96 -3.50
N LYS A 3 7.42 27.12 -3.12
CA LYS A 3 6.92 26.76 -1.78
C LYS A 3 7.04 25.24 -1.58
N PRO A 4 7.53 24.76 -0.43
CA PRO A 4 7.56 23.31 -0.15
C PRO A 4 6.15 22.77 0.04
N LEU A 5 5.90 21.61 -0.54
CA LEU A 5 4.68 20.81 -0.39
C LEU A 5 4.46 20.43 1.09
N ARG A 6 3.34 20.84 1.68
CA ARG A 6 3.04 20.78 3.13
C ARG A 6 2.26 19.53 3.59
N GLY A 7 2.13 18.50 2.76
CA GLY A 7 1.15 17.41 2.98
C GLY A 7 1.40 16.45 4.16
N VAL A 8 2.63 16.28 4.65
CA VAL A 8 2.97 15.25 5.67
C VAL A 8 3.32 15.85 7.03
N ASN A 9 3.35 17.17 7.14
CA ASN A 9 3.81 17.88 8.33
C ASN A 9 2.83 17.82 9.52
N VAL A 10 1.65 17.22 9.39
CA VAL A 10 0.61 17.21 10.44
C VAL A 10 0.82 16.08 11.45
N PHE A 11 1.23 14.89 11.00
CA PHE A 11 1.56 13.80 11.92
C PHE A 11 2.80 14.14 12.78
N SER A 12 3.80 14.79 12.21
CA SER A 12 4.97 15.24 12.98
C SER A 12 4.63 16.33 14.01
N LYS A 13 3.66 17.22 13.70
CA LYS A 13 3.16 18.24 14.64
C LYS A 13 2.22 17.66 15.71
N LEU A 14 1.52 16.56 15.43
CA LEU A 14 0.68 15.86 16.41
C LEU A 14 1.50 15.20 17.53
N VAL A 15 2.73 14.82 17.24
CA VAL A 15 3.65 14.24 18.23
C VAL A 15 4.34 15.31 19.09
N ALA A 16 4.41 16.59 18.66
CA ALA A 16 5.35 17.58 19.21
C ALA A 16 4.76 18.85 19.87
N GLY A 17 3.42 19.13 19.91
CA GLY A 17 3.01 20.44 20.48
C GLY A 17 1.53 20.64 20.86
N PRO A 18 1.15 21.68 21.66
CA PRO A 18 -0.21 21.93 22.12
C PRO A 18 -1.09 22.60 21.03
N ILE A 19 -2.36 22.18 20.94
CA ILE A 19 -3.34 22.66 19.96
C ILE A 19 -4.23 23.73 20.61
N SER A 20 -4.40 24.88 19.93
CA SER A 20 -5.42 25.86 20.23
C SER A 20 -6.77 25.49 19.61
N HIS A 21 -7.85 25.77 20.38
CA HIS A 21 -9.23 25.47 20.05
C HIS A 21 -9.73 26.15 18.79
N THR A 22 -10.26 25.38 17.83
CA THR A 22 -11.39 25.77 16.96
C THR A 22 -11.96 24.50 16.30
N ALA A 23 -12.93 23.89 16.97
CA ALA A 23 -13.76 22.84 16.38
C ALA A 23 -15.20 22.98 16.92
N ALA A 24 -15.94 23.91 16.33
CA ALA A 24 -17.38 23.99 16.50
C ALA A 24 -18.03 24.57 15.25
N ALA A 25 -18.30 23.75 14.26
CA ALA A 25 -19.34 23.97 13.23
C ALA A 25 -19.42 22.77 12.27
N PHE A 26 -20.05 21.70 12.66
CA PHE A 26 -20.60 20.75 11.67
C PHE A 26 -21.75 19.97 12.31
N CYS A 27 -22.92 20.55 12.28
CA CYS A 27 -24.18 19.85 12.38
C CYS A 27 -25.24 20.68 11.67
N ARG A 28 -25.59 20.31 10.45
CA ARG A 28 -26.88 20.44 9.79
C ARG A 28 -26.76 20.34 8.28
N TRP A 29 -27.06 19.20 7.77
CA TRP A 29 -27.82 19.11 6.53
C TRP A 29 -28.63 17.82 6.54
N SER A 30 -29.92 17.96 6.72
CA SER A 30 -30.89 16.90 6.61
C SER A 30 -31.73 17.10 5.34
N ALA A 31 -31.87 16.00 4.59
CA ALA A 31 -33.09 15.54 3.92
C ALA A 31 -33.93 16.51 3.07
N SER A 32 -34.05 16.17 1.80
CA SER A 32 -35.32 16.05 1.05
C SER A 32 -35.00 15.44 -0.30
N ALA A 33 -35.46 14.35 -0.70
CA ALA A 33 -36.78 13.74 -0.86
C ALA A 33 -37.14 13.63 -2.35
N ASN A 34 -37.52 12.42 -2.69
CA ASN A 34 -38.56 11.97 -3.64
C ASN A 34 -38.22 11.76 -5.11
N ALA A 35 -38.17 10.49 -5.44
CA ALA A 35 -39.12 9.74 -6.29
C ALA A 35 -39.47 10.33 -7.66
N ASP A 36 -39.16 9.64 -8.74
CA ASP A 36 -40.22 9.04 -9.54
C ASP A 36 -39.69 7.95 -10.51
N ARG A 37 -40.65 7.15 -10.93
CA ARG A 37 -40.64 5.88 -11.61
C ARG A 37 -40.39 6.02 -13.11
N THR A 38 -39.94 4.93 -13.68
CA THR A 38 -40.46 4.16 -14.84
C THR A 38 -39.43 3.87 -15.94
N GLY A 39 -39.49 2.64 -16.40
CA GLY A 39 -39.20 2.28 -17.80
C GLY A 39 -37.88 1.60 -18.08
N HIS A 40 -37.81 0.28 -17.94
CA HIS A 40 -36.78 -0.54 -18.57
C HIS A 40 -37.04 -0.69 -20.09
N PRO A 41 -35.98 -0.65 -20.90
CA PRO A 41 -35.87 -1.62 -21.98
C PRO A 41 -34.71 -2.60 -21.75
N ARG A 42 -35.04 -3.87 -21.95
CA ARG A 42 -34.07 -4.97 -22.00
C ARG A 42 -33.10 -4.75 -23.14
N THR A 43 -31.80 -4.66 -22.84
CA THR A 43 -30.75 -4.75 -23.83
C THR A 43 -30.33 -6.21 -24.06
N PRO A 44 -29.97 -6.58 -25.29
CA PRO A 44 -29.66 -7.97 -25.67
C PRO A 44 -28.32 -8.41 -25.04
N GLY A 45 -28.27 -9.71 -24.71
CA GLY A 45 -27.12 -10.35 -24.07
C GLY A 45 -25.85 -10.21 -24.91
N PHE A 46 -24.88 -9.55 -24.32
CA PHE A 46 -23.50 -9.65 -24.76
C PHE A 46 -22.94 -10.97 -24.24
N GLY A 47 -22.50 -11.80 -25.16
CA GLY A 47 -21.81 -13.04 -24.86
C GLY A 47 -20.57 -12.77 -24.00
N ASN A 48 -20.37 -13.59 -22.97
CA ASN A 48 -19.16 -13.62 -22.17
C ASN A 48 -17.95 -13.74 -23.11
N PRO A 49 -16.99 -12.79 -23.10
CA PRO A 49 -15.67 -13.09 -23.63
C PRO A 49 -15.04 -14.08 -22.64
N THR A 50 -14.67 -15.22 -23.11
CA THR A 50 -13.89 -16.24 -22.43
C THR A 50 -12.67 -15.56 -21.82
N GLY A 51 -12.72 -15.31 -20.51
CA GLY A 51 -11.59 -14.80 -19.74
C GLY A 51 -10.45 -15.82 -19.82
N GLY A 52 -9.39 -15.48 -20.53
CA GLY A 52 -8.15 -16.22 -20.48
C GLY A 52 -7.68 -16.29 -19.03
N GLU A 53 -7.53 -17.48 -18.49
CA GLU A 53 -6.91 -17.66 -17.17
C GLU A 53 -5.49 -17.07 -17.21
N TYR A 54 -5.20 -16.13 -16.34
CA TYR A 54 -3.84 -15.67 -16.08
C TYR A 54 -2.97 -16.89 -15.74
N GLN A 55 -2.09 -17.30 -16.62
CA GLN A 55 -1.11 -18.36 -16.33
C GLN A 55 -0.05 -17.79 -15.39
N VAL A 56 -0.31 -17.90 -14.09
CA VAL A 56 0.70 -17.60 -13.07
C VAL A 56 1.82 -18.63 -13.18
N LEU A 57 3.02 -18.19 -13.51
CA LEU A 57 4.17 -19.09 -13.58
C LEU A 57 4.46 -19.67 -12.19
N PRO A 58 4.82 -20.97 -12.11
CA PRO A 58 5.12 -21.60 -10.82
C PRO A 58 6.31 -20.90 -10.16
N PRO A 59 6.33 -20.79 -8.82
CA PRO A 59 7.46 -20.20 -8.12
C PRO A 59 8.76 -20.93 -8.42
N LEU A 60 9.88 -20.18 -8.34
CA LEU A 60 11.21 -20.75 -8.47
C LEU A 60 11.48 -21.74 -7.34
N LYS A 61 12.20 -22.79 -7.67
CA LYS A 61 12.63 -23.78 -6.66
C LYS A 61 13.82 -23.25 -5.86
N PRO A 62 13.95 -23.66 -4.59
CA PRO A 62 15.21 -23.46 -3.86
C PRO A 62 16.42 -23.93 -4.70
N ASP A 63 17.55 -23.29 -4.50
CA ASP A 63 18.82 -23.50 -5.22
C ASP A 63 18.80 -23.13 -6.72
N SER A 64 17.69 -22.57 -7.25
CA SER A 64 17.72 -21.94 -8.56
C SER A 64 18.68 -20.75 -8.57
N ILE A 65 19.55 -20.68 -9.58
CA ILE A 65 20.52 -19.57 -9.74
C ILE A 65 20.08 -18.71 -10.91
N LEU A 66 19.87 -17.42 -10.65
CA LEU A 66 19.50 -16.43 -11.65
C LEU A 66 20.72 -15.56 -11.98
N ARG A 67 20.99 -15.34 -13.28
CA ARG A 67 22.10 -14.49 -13.77
C ARG A 67 23.47 -14.88 -13.22
N ASP A 68 23.70 -16.16 -12.91
CA ASP A 68 24.93 -16.67 -12.28
C ASP A 68 25.33 -15.90 -11.01
N ARG A 69 24.35 -15.31 -10.33
CA ARG A 69 24.60 -14.42 -9.20
C ARG A 69 23.65 -14.62 -8.04
N TYR A 70 22.36 -14.83 -8.27
CA TYR A 70 21.38 -14.85 -7.20
C TYR A 70 20.86 -16.27 -6.99
N ARG A 71 21.24 -16.89 -5.87
CA ARG A 71 20.75 -18.19 -5.47
C ARG A 71 19.49 -18.05 -4.63
N VAL A 72 18.37 -18.57 -5.12
CA VAL A 72 17.11 -18.62 -4.41
C VAL A 72 17.24 -19.56 -3.21
N LEU A 73 16.89 -19.09 -2.01
CA LEU A 73 16.92 -19.91 -0.78
C LEU A 73 15.50 -20.39 -0.44
N GLU A 74 14.54 -19.48 -0.43
CA GLU A 74 13.15 -19.77 -0.07
C GLU A 74 12.20 -18.74 -0.66
N THR A 75 10.94 -19.11 -0.84
CA THR A 75 9.85 -18.19 -1.16
C THR A 75 9.33 -17.58 0.14
N VAL A 76 9.41 -16.26 0.27
CA VAL A 76 8.96 -15.52 1.47
C VAL A 76 7.62 -14.82 1.30
N GLY A 77 7.13 -14.74 0.07
CA GLY A 77 5.82 -14.19 -0.27
C GLY A 77 5.36 -14.67 -1.63
N GLN A 78 4.05 -14.84 -1.79
CA GLN A 78 3.44 -15.19 -3.07
C GLN A 78 2.12 -14.45 -3.21
N GLY A 79 1.87 -13.89 -4.40
CA GLY A 79 0.65 -13.16 -4.73
C GLY A 79 0.28 -13.32 -6.19
N GLY A 80 -0.85 -12.73 -6.60
CA GLY A 80 -1.33 -12.79 -7.98
C GLY A 80 -0.41 -12.16 -9.04
N MET A 81 0.62 -11.47 -8.61
CA MET A 81 1.53 -10.69 -9.47
C MET A 81 2.96 -11.25 -9.48
N GLY A 82 3.20 -12.35 -8.82
CA GLY A 82 4.51 -12.98 -8.72
C GLY A 82 4.87 -13.38 -7.30
N SER A 83 6.11 -13.78 -7.12
CA SER A 83 6.65 -14.28 -5.87
C SER A 83 7.79 -13.39 -5.36
N ILE A 84 8.00 -13.40 -4.05
CA ILE A 84 9.16 -12.78 -3.42
C ILE A 84 10.03 -13.88 -2.84
N TYR A 85 11.29 -13.86 -3.18
CA TYR A 85 12.27 -14.84 -2.74
C TYR A 85 13.31 -14.21 -1.84
N ARG A 86 13.68 -14.90 -0.77
CA ARG A 86 14.94 -14.66 -0.09
C ARG A 86 16.05 -15.34 -0.89
N SER A 87 17.09 -14.61 -1.22
CA SER A 87 18.17 -15.10 -2.05
C SER A 87 19.52 -14.65 -1.50
N GLU A 88 20.58 -15.39 -1.87
CA GLU A 88 21.96 -15.04 -1.57
C GLU A 88 22.63 -14.45 -2.83
N ASP A 89 23.35 -13.34 -2.66
CA ASP A 89 24.19 -12.76 -3.73
C ASP A 89 25.54 -13.47 -3.76
N LEU A 90 25.72 -14.39 -4.68
CA LEU A 90 26.96 -15.21 -4.80
C LEU A 90 28.22 -14.39 -5.09
N ARG A 91 28.10 -13.12 -5.52
CA ARG A 91 29.23 -12.22 -5.72
C ARG A 91 29.65 -11.48 -4.45
N LEU A 92 28.76 -11.41 -3.48
CA LEU A 92 28.96 -10.71 -2.22
C LEU A 92 28.69 -11.69 -1.06
N ALA A 93 29.69 -12.44 -0.67
CA ALA A 93 29.56 -13.50 0.35
C ALA A 93 28.86 -12.99 1.61
N GLY A 94 27.83 -13.73 2.03
CA GLY A 94 27.03 -13.41 3.21
C GLY A 94 25.96 -12.32 3.02
N ARG A 95 25.81 -11.77 1.81
CA ARG A 95 24.74 -10.81 1.49
C ARG A 95 23.48 -11.54 1.08
N PHE A 96 22.41 -11.30 1.85
CA PHE A 96 21.07 -11.72 1.47
C PHE A 96 20.31 -10.58 0.79
N CYS A 97 19.52 -10.92 -0.23
CA CYS A 97 18.65 -9.99 -0.94
C CYS A 97 17.23 -10.58 -1.07
N ALA A 98 16.27 -9.71 -1.29
CA ALA A 98 14.93 -10.06 -1.72
C ALA A 98 14.84 -9.90 -3.24
N LEU A 99 14.42 -10.97 -3.94
CA LEU A 99 14.07 -10.93 -5.35
C LEU A 99 12.56 -10.84 -5.45
N LYS A 100 12.04 -9.72 -5.91
CA LYS A 100 10.61 -9.55 -6.21
C LYS A 100 10.40 -9.86 -7.68
N GLU A 101 9.73 -10.97 -7.95
CA GLU A 101 9.30 -11.35 -9.29
C GLU A 101 8.08 -10.50 -9.70
N VAL A 102 8.13 -9.97 -10.91
CA VAL A 102 7.01 -9.30 -11.56
C VAL A 102 6.67 -10.08 -12.82
N GLN A 103 5.45 -10.59 -12.87
CA GLN A 103 4.96 -11.33 -14.04
C GLN A 103 4.21 -10.38 -14.96
N ILE A 104 4.57 -10.40 -16.23
CA ILE A 104 3.86 -9.70 -17.30
C ILE A 104 2.82 -10.63 -17.87
N ASP A 105 1.64 -10.11 -18.19
CA ASP A 105 0.59 -10.88 -18.82
C ASP A 105 1.04 -11.38 -20.20
N THR A 106 1.30 -12.68 -20.29
CA THR A 106 1.73 -13.33 -21.53
C THR A 106 0.61 -13.43 -22.57
N ASN A 107 -0.65 -13.21 -22.19
CA ASN A 107 -1.80 -13.20 -23.10
C ASN A 107 -2.02 -11.83 -23.76
N SER A 108 -1.34 -10.79 -23.29
CA SER A 108 -1.37 -9.46 -23.91
C SER A 108 -0.53 -9.42 -25.19
N SER A 109 -0.79 -8.43 -26.06
CA SER A 109 -0.01 -8.26 -27.29
C SER A 109 1.47 -8.00 -26.99
N GLU A 110 2.35 -8.32 -27.96
CA GLU A 110 3.79 -8.07 -27.82
C GLU A 110 4.09 -6.59 -27.51
N ASP A 111 3.36 -5.65 -28.12
CA ASP A 111 3.49 -4.24 -27.84
C ASP A 111 3.10 -3.88 -26.39
N GLN A 112 2.05 -4.48 -25.87
CA GLN A 112 1.63 -4.29 -24.46
C GLN A 112 2.63 -4.90 -23.49
N GLN A 113 3.18 -6.07 -23.79
CA GLN A 113 4.24 -6.69 -22.99
C GLN A 113 5.50 -5.83 -22.98
N GLN A 114 5.90 -5.29 -24.13
CA GLN A 114 7.05 -4.40 -24.22
C GLN A 114 6.82 -3.10 -23.44
N GLN A 115 5.64 -2.49 -23.55
CA GLN A 115 5.27 -1.30 -22.78
C GLN A 115 5.34 -1.56 -21.26
N ALA A 116 4.84 -2.72 -20.80
CA ALA A 116 4.89 -3.12 -19.40
C ALA A 116 6.35 -3.28 -18.90
N ARG A 117 7.22 -3.89 -19.71
CA ARG A 117 8.67 -4.00 -19.41
C ARG A 117 9.33 -2.63 -19.33
N ASP A 118 9.09 -1.77 -20.30
CA ASP A 118 9.65 -0.42 -20.30
C ASP A 118 9.19 0.40 -19.10
N GLN A 119 7.93 0.22 -18.70
CA GLN A 119 7.39 0.84 -17.49
C GLN A 119 8.09 0.29 -16.23
N PHE A 120 8.22 -1.03 -16.10
CA PHE A 120 8.94 -1.66 -15.01
C PHE A 120 10.37 -1.14 -14.88
N HIS A 121 11.12 -1.05 -16.00
CA HIS A 121 12.48 -0.55 -16.03
C HIS A 121 12.57 0.92 -15.59
N ARG A 122 11.63 1.77 -16.03
CA ARG A 122 11.57 3.18 -15.60
C ARG A 122 11.37 3.29 -14.10
N GLU A 123 10.44 2.52 -13.55
CA GLU A 123 10.11 2.55 -12.10
C GLU A 123 11.24 1.95 -11.27
N ALA A 124 11.78 0.80 -11.67
CA ALA A 124 12.93 0.21 -11.01
C ALA A 124 14.11 1.20 -10.93
N SER A 125 14.36 1.95 -12.02
CA SER A 125 15.40 2.99 -12.08
C SER A 125 15.12 4.15 -11.11
N VAL A 126 13.85 4.53 -10.88
CA VAL A 126 13.50 5.53 -9.88
C VAL A 126 13.75 4.97 -8.47
N LEU A 127 13.29 3.75 -8.19
CA LEU A 127 13.47 3.12 -6.87
C LEU A 127 14.95 2.89 -6.53
N ALA A 128 15.80 2.60 -7.52
CA ALA A 128 17.24 2.40 -7.32
C ALA A 128 17.96 3.68 -6.81
N ARG A 129 17.37 4.87 -7.02
CA ARG A 129 17.94 6.15 -6.54
C ARG A 129 17.52 6.47 -5.11
N LEU A 130 16.50 5.79 -4.59
CA LEU A 130 16.01 6.05 -3.24
C LEU A 130 17.01 5.54 -2.20
N ASP A 131 17.26 6.37 -1.20
CA ASP A 131 18.14 6.05 -0.08
C ASP A 131 17.56 6.64 1.21
N HIS A 132 16.92 5.79 2.02
CA HIS A 132 16.28 6.21 3.25
C HIS A 132 16.31 5.06 4.28
N PRO A 133 16.56 5.34 5.58
CA PRO A 133 16.69 4.29 6.59
C PRO A 133 15.44 3.42 6.75
N ASN A 134 14.26 3.91 6.42
CA ASN A 134 13.00 3.16 6.53
C ASN A 134 12.55 2.53 5.21
N LEU A 135 13.39 2.51 4.17
CA LEU A 135 13.14 1.83 2.90
C LEU A 135 14.20 0.76 2.65
N PRO A 136 13.87 -0.36 1.99
CA PRO A 136 14.88 -1.28 1.46
C PRO A 136 15.57 -0.62 0.26
N LYS A 137 16.88 -0.77 0.13
CA LYS A 137 17.61 -0.27 -1.02
C LYS A 137 17.48 -1.23 -2.19
N VAL A 138 17.06 -0.72 -3.34
CA VAL A 138 17.08 -1.45 -4.60
C VAL A 138 18.52 -1.45 -5.15
N SER A 139 19.03 -2.62 -5.48
CA SER A 139 20.43 -2.81 -5.90
C SER A 139 20.59 -3.29 -7.32
N ASP A 140 19.55 -3.90 -7.90
CA ASP A 140 19.60 -4.42 -9.27
C ASP A 140 18.17 -4.63 -9.80
N PHE A 141 18.02 -4.73 -11.10
CA PHE A 141 16.83 -5.26 -11.76
C PHE A 141 17.25 -5.95 -13.07
N PHE A 142 16.56 -7.03 -13.41
CA PHE A 142 16.89 -7.81 -14.58
C PHE A 142 15.72 -8.65 -15.08
N ASN A 143 15.80 -9.06 -16.33
CA ASN A 143 14.92 -10.05 -16.93
C ASN A 143 15.62 -11.41 -16.98
N ASP A 144 14.89 -12.49 -16.70
CA ASP A 144 15.31 -13.87 -16.90
C ASP A 144 14.17 -14.67 -17.55
N GLY A 145 14.28 -14.91 -18.85
CA GLY A 145 13.20 -15.48 -19.66
C GLY A 145 11.96 -14.58 -19.71
N ASN A 146 10.83 -15.09 -19.23
CA ASN A 146 9.56 -14.36 -19.18
C ASN A 146 9.27 -13.72 -17.81
N ARG A 147 10.29 -13.57 -16.97
CA ARG A 147 10.19 -13.04 -15.63
C ARG A 147 11.06 -11.81 -15.46
N ASP A 148 10.50 -10.76 -14.89
CA ASP A 148 11.24 -9.58 -14.48
C ASP A 148 11.47 -9.61 -12.96
N PHE A 149 12.66 -9.24 -12.54
CA PHE A 149 13.06 -9.28 -11.14
C PHE A 149 13.57 -7.91 -10.68
N LEU A 150 13.10 -7.49 -9.51
CA LEU A 150 13.66 -6.39 -8.76
C LEU A 150 14.44 -6.96 -7.58
N VAL A 151 15.71 -6.56 -7.46
CA VAL A 151 16.60 -6.99 -6.37
C VAL A 151 16.71 -5.88 -5.34
N MET A 152 16.42 -6.19 -4.10
CA MET A 152 16.51 -5.23 -3.01
C MET A 152 17.08 -5.87 -1.74
N ASP A 153 17.39 -5.06 -0.75
CA ASP A 153 17.84 -5.58 0.55
C ASP A 153 16.80 -6.51 1.15
N PHE A 154 17.24 -7.65 1.64
CA PHE A 154 16.39 -8.52 2.44
C PHE A 154 16.22 -7.90 3.83
N VAL A 155 14.99 -7.63 4.21
CA VAL A 155 14.65 -7.06 5.51
C VAL A 155 14.27 -8.19 6.47
N PRO A 156 15.13 -8.53 7.46
CA PRO A 156 14.81 -9.51 8.48
C PRO A 156 13.75 -8.99 9.45
N GLY A 157 13.09 -9.90 10.17
CA GLY A 157 12.09 -9.56 11.18
C GLY A 157 10.66 -9.89 10.74
N THR A 158 9.70 -9.43 11.50
CA THR A 158 8.27 -9.72 11.32
C THR A 158 7.54 -8.51 10.71
N ASP A 159 6.44 -8.75 10.02
CA ASP A 159 5.58 -7.65 9.59
C ASP A 159 4.64 -7.17 10.71
N LEU A 160 4.09 -5.98 10.57
CA LEU A 160 3.21 -5.42 11.59
C LEU A 160 1.83 -6.11 11.65
N ARG A 161 1.44 -6.85 10.61
CA ARG A 161 0.25 -7.70 10.69
C ARG A 161 0.45 -8.82 11.71
N ALA A 162 1.61 -9.47 11.70
CA ALA A 162 1.94 -10.50 12.69
C ALA A 162 1.96 -9.92 14.11
N LYS A 163 2.39 -8.65 14.29
CA LYS A 163 2.34 -7.96 15.60
C LYS A 163 0.91 -7.70 16.07
N VAL A 164 -0.01 -7.35 15.18
CA VAL A 164 -1.43 -7.23 15.52
C VAL A 164 -2.02 -8.56 15.92
N GLU A 165 -1.78 -9.62 15.15
CA GLU A 165 -2.29 -10.96 15.45
C GLU A 165 -1.73 -11.50 16.77
N GLU A 166 -0.45 -11.24 17.07
CA GLU A 166 0.17 -11.57 18.35
C GLU A 166 -0.54 -10.86 19.51
N ALA A 167 -0.75 -9.55 19.42
CA ALA A 167 -1.46 -8.78 20.44
C ALA A 167 -2.90 -9.27 20.62
N LYS A 168 -3.60 -9.51 19.52
CA LYS A 168 -4.99 -9.99 19.48
C LYS A 168 -5.13 -11.37 20.13
N SER A 169 -4.21 -12.28 19.85
CA SER A 169 -4.21 -13.65 20.45
C SER A 169 -4.04 -13.62 21.98
N GLN A 170 -3.40 -12.57 22.50
CA GLN A 170 -3.22 -12.34 23.93
C GLN A 170 -4.36 -11.51 24.56
N GLY A 171 -5.40 -11.15 23.81
CA GLY A 171 -6.46 -10.26 24.26
C GLY A 171 -5.98 -8.83 24.58
N LYS A 172 -4.89 -8.38 23.96
CA LYS A 172 -4.26 -7.07 24.18
C LYS A 172 -4.28 -6.25 22.89
N PHE A 173 -4.04 -4.95 23.05
CA PHE A 173 -3.73 -4.05 21.94
C PHE A 173 -2.23 -3.78 21.88
N VAL A 174 -1.73 -3.46 20.68
CA VAL A 174 -0.39 -2.90 20.55
C VAL A 174 -0.37 -1.55 21.29
N PRO A 175 0.61 -1.29 22.16
CA PRO A 175 0.65 -0.04 22.93
C PRO A 175 0.64 1.19 22.01
N GLU A 176 -0.22 2.17 22.29
CA GLU A 176 -0.36 3.41 21.52
C GLU A 176 1.00 4.08 21.25
N ARG A 177 1.83 4.23 22.29
CA ARG A 177 3.16 4.81 22.18
C ARG A 177 4.05 4.09 21.16
N GLN A 178 3.95 2.77 21.08
CA GLN A 178 4.73 1.98 20.12
C GLN A 178 4.22 2.21 18.69
N VAL A 179 2.91 2.22 18.49
CA VAL A 179 2.30 2.50 17.18
C VAL A 179 2.66 3.92 16.72
N LEU A 180 2.64 4.92 17.62
CA LEU A 180 3.02 6.29 17.28
C LEU A 180 4.51 6.42 16.92
N ASN A 181 5.40 5.64 17.56
CA ASN A 181 6.80 5.58 17.14
C ASN A 181 6.97 5.03 15.73
N TRP A 182 6.26 3.96 15.41
CA TRP A 182 6.26 3.40 14.05
C TRP A 182 5.66 4.39 13.04
N ALA A 183 4.57 5.06 13.41
CA ALA A 183 3.95 6.09 12.58
C ALA A 183 4.91 7.23 12.24
N ALA A 184 5.70 7.69 13.20
CA ALA A 184 6.70 8.73 12.98
C ALA A 184 7.74 8.32 11.93
N GLN A 185 8.26 7.08 12.02
CA GLN A 185 9.22 6.55 11.05
C GLN A 185 8.58 6.38 9.64
N LEU A 186 7.30 5.96 9.57
CA LEU A 186 6.57 5.86 8.30
C LEU A 186 6.34 7.23 7.67
N CYS A 187 5.96 8.23 8.49
CA CYS A 187 5.81 9.61 8.00
C CYS A 187 7.11 10.16 7.43
N ASP A 188 8.25 9.88 8.08
CA ASP A 188 9.56 10.31 7.60
C ASP A 188 9.88 9.70 6.23
N ALA A 189 9.63 8.40 6.06
CA ALA A 189 9.76 7.73 4.78
C ALA A 189 8.84 8.31 3.69
N LEU A 190 7.58 8.61 4.03
CA LEU A 190 6.62 9.19 3.08
C LEU A 190 6.98 10.62 2.70
N ILE A 191 7.43 11.45 3.66
CA ILE A 191 7.94 12.79 3.36
C ILE A 191 9.08 12.70 2.35
N TYR A 192 10.03 11.78 2.58
CA TYR A 192 11.14 11.56 1.67
C TYR A 192 10.66 11.14 0.27
N LEU A 193 9.77 10.16 0.17
CA LEU A 193 9.22 9.70 -1.11
C LEU A 193 8.47 10.80 -1.87
N HIS A 194 7.61 11.54 -1.18
CA HIS A 194 6.80 12.60 -1.78
C HIS A 194 7.62 13.85 -2.14
N SER A 195 8.80 14.03 -1.57
CA SER A 195 9.73 15.13 -1.92
C SER A 195 10.55 14.88 -3.16
N GLN A 196 10.52 13.66 -3.71
CA GLN A 196 11.24 13.35 -4.95
C GLN A 196 10.68 14.12 -6.15
N GLN A 197 11.43 14.21 -7.25
CA GLN A 197 11.01 14.87 -8.48
C GLN A 197 11.11 13.89 -9.67
N PRO A 198 9.99 13.41 -10.19
CA PRO A 198 8.62 13.57 -9.70
C PRO A 198 8.37 12.86 -8.36
N PRO A 199 7.30 13.21 -7.61
CA PRO A 199 6.93 12.54 -6.37
C PRO A 199 6.76 11.02 -6.57
N VAL A 200 7.32 10.25 -5.64
CA VAL A 200 7.18 8.79 -5.62
C VAL A 200 6.07 8.42 -4.63
N LEU A 201 5.08 7.67 -5.09
CA LEU A 201 3.98 7.18 -4.27
C LEU A 201 4.18 5.69 -3.96
N HIS A 202 3.90 5.28 -2.72
CA HIS A 202 4.03 3.87 -2.34
C HIS A 202 2.84 3.02 -2.79
N ARG A 203 1.62 3.54 -2.68
CA ARG A 203 0.34 2.97 -3.18
C ARG A 203 -0.12 1.65 -2.56
N ASP A 204 0.63 1.05 -1.65
CA ASP A 204 0.26 -0.22 -0.99
C ASP A 204 0.69 -0.26 0.48
N ILE A 205 0.41 0.83 1.24
CA ILE A 205 0.73 0.90 2.66
C ILE A 205 -0.31 0.09 3.43
N LYS A 206 0.16 -0.96 4.11
CA LYS A 206 -0.64 -1.86 4.95
C LYS A 206 0.26 -2.58 5.95
N PRO A 207 -0.26 -3.12 7.07
CA PRO A 207 0.56 -3.77 8.10
C PRO A 207 1.46 -4.90 7.57
N ALA A 208 1.02 -5.63 6.53
CA ALA A 208 1.79 -6.70 5.92
C ALA A 208 3.04 -6.21 5.15
N ASN A 209 3.02 -4.96 4.67
CA ASN A 209 4.11 -4.34 3.91
C ASN A 209 5.04 -3.48 4.79
N ILE A 210 4.90 -3.57 6.11
CA ILE A 210 5.74 -2.85 7.06
C ILE A 210 6.47 -3.88 7.92
N LYS A 211 7.78 -3.99 7.73
CA LYS A 211 8.64 -4.89 8.49
C LYS A 211 9.23 -4.19 9.71
N LEU A 212 9.19 -4.87 10.85
CA LEU A 212 9.90 -4.46 12.06
C LEU A 212 11.17 -5.30 12.17
N THR A 213 12.31 -4.66 12.04
CA THR A 213 13.62 -5.32 12.20
C THR A 213 13.89 -5.68 13.67
N PRO A 214 14.82 -6.62 13.95
CA PRO A 214 15.23 -6.94 15.33
C PRO A 214 15.71 -5.73 16.12
N ASP A 215 16.27 -4.70 15.45
CA ASP A 215 16.75 -3.46 16.07
C ASP A 215 15.63 -2.45 16.32
N GLY A 216 14.38 -2.79 16.03
CA GLY A 216 13.23 -1.92 16.26
C GLY A 216 13.00 -0.85 15.18
N ILE A 217 13.68 -0.94 14.06
CA ILE A 217 13.53 -0.05 12.91
C ILE A 217 12.40 -0.56 12.02
N ILE A 218 11.54 0.35 11.56
CA ILE A 218 10.52 0.05 10.56
C ILE A 218 11.12 0.14 9.16
N LYS A 219 10.80 -0.84 8.33
CA LYS A 219 11.07 -0.80 6.88
C LYS A 219 9.77 -0.94 6.12
N LEU A 220 9.43 0.08 5.33
CA LEU A 220 8.30 0.04 4.40
C LEU A 220 8.74 -0.67 3.13
N VAL A 221 8.23 -1.89 2.93
CA VAL A 221 8.60 -2.77 1.83
C VAL A 221 7.47 -2.87 0.80
N ASP A 222 7.78 -3.44 -0.34
CA ASP A 222 6.79 -3.84 -1.35
C ASP A 222 6.05 -2.67 -2.01
N PHE A 223 6.81 -1.77 -2.66
CA PHE A 223 6.24 -0.73 -3.52
C PHE A 223 5.23 -1.32 -4.51
N GLY A 224 4.10 -0.65 -4.64
CA GLY A 224 3.01 -1.08 -5.53
C GLY A 224 3.32 -0.89 -7.02
N LEU A 225 4.52 -1.29 -7.47
CA LEU A 225 4.99 -1.20 -8.86
C LEU A 225 3.97 -1.72 -9.88
N VAL A 226 3.27 -2.78 -9.52
CA VAL A 226 2.35 -3.46 -10.41
C VAL A 226 1.04 -2.69 -10.61
N LYS A 227 0.68 -1.78 -9.70
CA LYS A 227 -0.50 -0.92 -9.87
C LYS A 227 -0.37 0.03 -11.06
N LEU A 228 0.84 0.27 -11.54
CA LEU A 228 1.13 1.11 -12.68
C LEU A 228 1.21 0.33 -14.00
N MET A 229 1.34 -1.00 -13.93
CA MET A 229 1.52 -1.87 -15.10
C MET A 229 0.21 -2.44 -15.65
N VAL A 230 -0.91 -2.30 -14.94
CA VAL A 230 -2.19 -2.85 -15.37
C VAL A 230 -2.95 -1.78 -16.14
N PRO A 231 -3.33 -2.03 -17.42
CA PRO A 231 -4.24 -1.15 -18.15
C PRO A 231 -5.59 -1.04 -17.45
N ASP A 232 -6.27 0.08 -17.67
CA ASP A 232 -7.50 0.63 -17.07
C ASP A 232 -8.73 -0.29 -16.90
N ASP A 233 -8.59 -1.55 -16.49
CA ASP A 233 -9.76 -2.36 -16.12
C ASP A 233 -9.91 -2.45 -14.59
N ALA A 234 -10.82 -1.67 -14.04
CA ALA A 234 -11.12 -1.57 -12.61
C ALA A 234 -11.44 -2.93 -11.94
N ARG A 235 -11.84 -3.95 -12.70
CA ARG A 235 -12.06 -5.31 -12.22
C ARG A 235 -10.75 -6.05 -11.95
N THR A 236 -9.74 -5.80 -12.78
CA THR A 236 -8.42 -6.44 -12.68
C THR A 236 -7.67 -5.99 -11.43
N VAL A 237 -7.75 -4.70 -11.06
CA VAL A 237 -7.07 -4.15 -9.88
C VAL A 237 -7.54 -4.83 -8.58
N THR A 238 -8.84 -5.06 -8.42
CA THR A 238 -9.40 -5.70 -7.21
C THR A 238 -9.04 -7.18 -7.12
N ILE A 239 -8.99 -7.89 -8.25
CA ILE A 239 -8.66 -9.32 -8.31
C ILE A 239 -7.17 -9.53 -8.04
N LEU A 240 -6.30 -8.71 -8.62
CA LEU A 240 -4.84 -8.82 -8.51
C LEU A 240 -4.29 -8.39 -7.13
N GLN A 241 -4.94 -7.45 -6.44
CA GLN A 241 -4.50 -6.97 -5.13
C GLN A 241 -4.91 -7.88 -3.95
N GLY A 242 -5.85 -8.80 -4.18
CA GLY A 242 -6.43 -9.61 -3.11
C GLY A 242 -7.37 -8.81 -2.17
N ARG A 243 -8.35 -9.47 -1.57
CA ARG A 243 -9.35 -8.84 -0.69
C ARG A 243 -8.74 -8.07 0.49
N GLY A 244 -7.55 -8.46 0.96
CA GLY A 244 -6.90 -7.83 2.10
C GLY A 244 -6.34 -6.43 1.84
N THR A 245 -6.05 -6.06 0.59
CA THR A 245 -5.53 -4.72 0.23
C THR A 245 -6.64 -3.68 0.15
N ALA A 246 -7.85 -4.06 -0.28
CA ALA A 246 -9.00 -3.15 -0.42
C ALA A 246 -9.34 -2.38 0.87
N LEU A 247 -9.07 -2.97 2.04
CA LEU A 247 -9.30 -2.37 3.36
C LEU A 247 -8.44 -1.10 3.63
N TYR A 248 -7.34 -0.94 2.90
CA TYR A 248 -6.38 0.18 3.06
C TYR A 248 -6.35 1.10 1.83
N THR A 249 -7.13 0.78 0.80
CA THR A 249 -7.12 1.48 -0.49
C THR A 249 -8.09 2.67 -0.46
N PRO A 250 -7.65 3.90 -0.77
CA PRO A 250 -8.53 5.07 -0.86
C PRO A 250 -9.41 5.01 -2.12
N LEU A 251 -10.47 5.84 -2.15
CA LEU A 251 -11.49 5.82 -3.21
C LEU A 251 -10.93 6.06 -4.61
N GLU A 252 -10.03 7.00 -4.75
CA GLU A 252 -9.43 7.39 -6.03
C GLU A 252 -8.64 6.26 -6.70
N GLN A 253 -8.25 5.24 -5.95
CA GLN A 253 -7.57 4.05 -6.50
C GLN A 253 -8.53 2.97 -7.02
N TYR A 254 -9.85 3.14 -6.87
CA TYR A 254 -10.84 2.15 -7.37
C TYR A 254 -11.27 2.42 -8.82
N GLY A 255 -10.99 3.59 -9.38
CA GLY A 255 -11.52 4.05 -10.66
C GLY A 255 -10.72 3.68 -11.91
N GLY A 256 -9.57 2.97 -11.78
CA GLY A 256 -8.71 2.66 -12.93
C GLY A 256 -7.94 3.87 -13.50
N ASP A 257 -8.39 5.08 -13.28
CA ASP A 257 -7.70 6.32 -13.65
C ASP A 257 -6.68 6.70 -12.57
N THR A 258 -5.45 6.21 -12.75
CA THR A 258 -4.34 6.52 -11.84
C THR A 258 -3.89 7.99 -11.90
N GLY A 259 -4.45 8.78 -12.82
CA GLY A 259 -4.15 10.21 -12.97
C GLY A 259 -4.56 11.06 -11.77
N HIS A 260 -5.43 10.56 -10.91
CA HIS A 260 -5.89 11.25 -9.69
C HIS A 260 -5.18 10.79 -8.40
N THR A 261 -4.25 9.82 -8.46
CA THR A 261 -3.51 9.36 -7.29
C THR A 261 -2.41 10.35 -6.94
N ASP A 262 -2.43 10.90 -5.74
CA ASP A 262 -1.44 11.86 -5.23
C ASP A 262 -0.93 11.47 -3.82
N PRO A 263 -0.01 12.22 -3.18
CA PRO A 263 0.51 11.94 -1.84
C PRO A 263 -0.55 11.69 -0.76
N ARG A 264 -1.76 12.24 -0.91
CA ARG A 264 -2.88 12.03 0.03
C ARG A 264 -3.40 10.59 0.02
N SER A 265 -3.26 9.89 -1.09
CA SER A 265 -3.59 8.45 -1.18
C SER A 265 -2.74 7.60 -0.23
N ASP A 266 -1.44 7.90 -0.12
CA ASP A 266 -0.57 7.24 0.85
C ASP A 266 -0.92 7.65 2.29
N SER A 267 -1.34 8.90 2.52
CA SER A 267 -1.80 9.38 3.83
C SER A 267 -3.05 8.64 4.30
N TYR A 268 -4.02 8.41 3.41
CA TYR A 268 -5.19 7.59 3.71
C TYR A 268 -4.80 6.15 4.09
N SER A 269 -3.94 5.53 3.28
CA SER A 269 -3.48 4.15 3.50
C SER A 269 -2.70 4.01 4.81
N LEU A 270 -1.91 5.03 5.18
CA LEU A 270 -1.26 5.12 6.49
C LEU A 270 -2.31 5.22 7.62
N GLY A 271 -3.30 6.10 7.51
CA GLY A 271 -4.40 6.22 8.47
C GLY A 271 -5.14 4.89 8.69
N ALA A 272 -5.48 4.19 7.60
CA ALA A 272 -6.12 2.87 7.63
C ALA A 272 -5.22 1.81 8.30
N THR A 273 -3.92 1.88 8.05
CA THR A 273 -2.91 1.04 8.70
C THR A 273 -2.85 1.30 10.20
N LEU A 274 -2.77 2.56 10.63
CA LEU A 274 -2.73 2.94 12.04
C LEU A 274 -4.05 2.57 12.77
N TYR A 275 -5.19 2.73 12.10
CA TYR A 275 -6.46 2.25 12.62
C TYR A 275 -6.38 0.76 12.97
N HIS A 276 -5.91 -0.08 12.04
CA HIS A 276 -5.78 -1.52 12.27
C HIS A 276 -4.80 -1.85 13.42
N LEU A 277 -3.64 -1.21 13.45
CA LEU A 277 -2.62 -1.41 14.49
C LEU A 277 -3.14 -1.07 15.89
N LEU A 278 -3.98 -0.03 16.01
CA LEU A 278 -4.49 0.49 17.28
C LEU A 278 -5.75 -0.26 17.77
N THR A 279 -6.50 -0.88 16.86
CA THR A 279 -7.81 -1.46 17.18
C THR A 279 -7.86 -2.98 17.04
N ASN A 280 -6.79 -3.62 16.53
CA ASN A 280 -6.76 -5.04 16.14
C ASN A 280 -7.82 -5.42 15.09
N GLN A 281 -8.45 -4.44 14.45
CA GLN A 281 -9.45 -4.64 13.41
C GLN A 281 -9.15 -3.73 12.22
N PRO A 282 -9.17 -4.25 10.99
CA PRO A 282 -9.04 -3.39 9.83
C PRO A 282 -10.26 -2.48 9.71
N PRO A 283 -10.13 -1.28 9.12
CA PRO A 283 -11.26 -0.42 8.86
C PRO A 283 -12.19 -1.01 7.79
N ALA A 284 -13.41 -0.51 7.69
CA ALA A 284 -14.28 -0.78 6.56
C ALA A 284 -13.67 -0.19 5.27
N GLU A 285 -13.88 -0.86 4.14
CA GLU A 285 -13.41 -0.40 2.82
C GLU A 285 -13.91 1.01 2.50
N ALA A 286 -13.07 1.82 1.87
CA ALA A 286 -13.43 3.19 1.47
C ALA A 286 -14.72 3.24 0.63
N LYS A 287 -14.89 2.31 -0.31
CA LYS A 287 -16.10 2.19 -1.12
C LYS A 287 -17.36 1.97 -0.28
N SER A 288 -17.28 1.08 0.71
CA SER A 288 -18.41 0.81 1.63
C SER A 288 -18.69 2.01 2.52
N ARG A 289 -17.67 2.70 3.00
CA ARG A 289 -17.78 3.93 3.80
C ARG A 289 -18.38 5.10 3.01
N PHE A 290 -18.08 5.21 1.74
CA PHE A 290 -18.65 6.24 0.86
C PHE A 290 -20.17 6.08 0.76
N LEU A 291 -20.65 4.83 0.65
CA LEU A 291 -22.09 4.54 0.59
C LEU A 291 -22.75 4.62 1.97
N GLN A 292 -22.04 4.28 3.03
CA GLN A 292 -22.53 4.22 4.41
C GLN A 292 -21.45 4.71 5.38
N PRO A 293 -21.35 6.02 5.63
CA PRO A 293 -20.30 6.62 6.48
C PRO A 293 -20.24 6.05 7.91
N ALA A 294 -21.37 5.59 8.45
CA ALA A 294 -21.45 4.98 9.79
C ALA A 294 -20.74 3.63 9.93
N GLN A 295 -20.25 3.03 8.84
CA GLN A 295 -19.50 1.76 8.90
C GLN A 295 -18.11 1.89 9.53
N LEU A 296 -17.54 3.08 9.60
CA LEU A 296 -16.29 3.28 10.30
C LEU A 296 -16.55 3.48 11.79
N VAL A 297 -16.26 2.44 12.58
CA VAL A 297 -16.35 2.53 14.04
C VAL A 297 -15.22 3.41 14.56
N PRO A 298 -15.49 4.42 15.44
CA PRO A 298 -14.42 5.22 16.02
C PRO A 298 -13.39 4.36 16.76
N PRO A 299 -12.07 4.60 16.60
CA PRO A 299 -11.01 3.79 17.23
C PRO A 299 -11.18 3.59 18.74
N ARG A 300 -11.59 4.61 19.49
CA ARG A 300 -11.80 4.53 20.95
C ARG A 300 -13.00 3.71 21.38
N THR A 301 -13.96 3.47 20.49
CA THR A 301 -15.04 2.51 20.71
C THR A 301 -14.51 1.08 20.77
N LEU A 302 -13.51 0.76 19.96
CA LEU A 302 -12.87 -0.56 19.92
C LEU A 302 -11.74 -0.70 20.95
N ASN A 303 -10.98 0.37 21.16
CA ASN A 303 -9.88 0.44 22.12
C ASN A 303 -9.99 1.71 22.98
N PRO A 304 -10.71 1.64 24.11
CA PRO A 304 -10.94 2.82 24.99
C PRO A 304 -9.65 3.41 25.60
N SER A 305 -8.54 2.69 25.57
CA SER A 305 -7.26 3.18 26.12
C SER A 305 -6.59 4.24 25.24
N LEU A 306 -7.05 4.44 24.00
CA LEU A 306 -6.49 5.41 23.09
C LEU A 306 -6.76 6.86 23.53
N SER A 307 -5.79 7.72 23.28
CA SER A 307 -5.97 9.16 23.46
C SER A 307 -6.96 9.71 22.41
N LEU A 308 -7.75 10.71 22.78
CA LEU A 308 -8.66 11.41 21.85
C LEU A 308 -7.88 12.00 20.67
N ARG A 309 -6.66 12.47 20.93
CA ARG A 309 -5.79 13.06 19.91
C ARG A 309 -5.40 12.04 18.83
N THR A 310 -5.05 10.83 19.23
CA THR A 310 -4.71 9.76 18.28
C THR A 310 -5.92 9.35 17.47
N GLU A 311 -7.09 9.19 18.08
CA GLU A 311 -8.32 8.92 17.37
C GLU A 311 -8.62 9.97 16.31
N GLN A 312 -8.58 11.26 16.68
CA GLN A 312 -8.82 12.35 15.75
C GLN A 312 -7.84 12.38 14.59
N ALA A 313 -6.55 12.13 14.86
CA ALA A 313 -5.53 12.08 13.82
C ALA A 313 -5.75 10.93 12.81
N VAL A 314 -6.09 9.75 13.31
CA VAL A 314 -6.39 8.59 12.46
C VAL A 314 -7.63 8.84 11.61
N LEU A 315 -8.71 9.31 12.21
CA LEU A 315 -9.95 9.60 11.48
C LEU A 315 -9.76 10.69 10.42
N TRP A 316 -8.95 11.70 10.74
CA TRP A 316 -8.63 12.77 9.80
C TRP A 316 -7.77 12.28 8.62
N ALA A 317 -6.73 11.46 8.85
CA ALA A 317 -5.96 10.85 7.77
C ALA A 317 -6.81 9.95 6.87
N MET A 318 -7.91 9.40 7.41
CA MET A 318 -8.89 8.57 6.69
C MET A 318 -10.10 9.35 6.17
N SER A 319 -10.02 10.68 6.02
CA SER A 319 -11.07 11.48 5.41
C SER A 319 -11.36 10.98 3.99
N MET A 320 -12.66 10.99 3.61
CA MET A 320 -13.11 10.42 2.33
C MET A 320 -12.86 11.36 1.16
N HIS A 321 -12.81 12.66 1.42
CA HIS A 321 -12.48 13.65 0.40
C HIS A 321 -11.01 14.08 0.56
N PRO A 322 -10.20 14.02 -0.50
CA PRO A 322 -8.78 14.40 -0.41
C PRO A 322 -8.57 15.82 0.11
N ASP A 323 -9.46 16.76 -0.19
CA ASP A 323 -9.36 18.15 0.27
C ASP A 323 -9.63 18.34 1.77
N ASP A 324 -10.25 17.35 2.43
CA ASP A 324 -10.41 17.32 3.88
C ASP A 324 -9.15 16.82 4.61
N ILE A 325 -8.22 16.22 3.86
CA ILE A 325 -6.89 15.85 4.35
C ILE A 325 -6.01 17.09 4.19
N ALA A 326 -5.81 17.86 5.28
CA ALA A 326 -5.14 19.15 5.20
C ALA A 326 -3.73 19.08 4.59
N HIS A 327 -3.37 20.15 3.93
CA HIS A 327 -2.08 20.46 3.31
C HIS A 327 -0.96 20.73 4.31
#